data_1d0ff4c69494827c327436598fd439de
#
_entry.id   1d0ff4c69494827c327436598fd439de
#
_cell.length_a   1.000
_cell.length_b   1.000
_cell.length_c   1.000
_cell.angle_alpha   90.00
_cell.angle_beta   90.00
_cell.angle_gamma   90.00
#
_symmetry.space_group_name_H-M   'P 1'
#
loop_
_entity.id
_entity.type
_entity.pdbx_description
1 polymer ?
#
loop_
_entity_poly.entity_id
_entity_poly.type
_entity_poly.pdbx_seq_one_letter_code
_entity_poly.pdbx_strand_id
1 'polypeptide(L)'
;MTKYIVQGGHPLFGEVRISGAKNAAVAIIPAALLVDGVCRIENIPQISDVTALLKILEQLGANVRFLNRSDVEIDCRHIATTQVSQELAHKIRASYYLIGALLGRFGEAEVSMPGGCNFGGVRPICLLYTSDAADDMQ
;
A
#
# COMPACT_ATOMS: atom_id res chain seq x y z
N MET A 1 25.12 4.44 -3.25
CA MET A 1 24.33 5.42 -4.04
C MET A 1 24.14 4.85 -5.43
N THR A 2 22.92 4.65 -5.89
CA THR A 2 22.64 4.17 -7.26
C THR A 2 22.71 5.37 -8.21
N LYS A 3 23.48 5.23 -9.29
CA LYS A 3 23.64 6.27 -10.32
C LYS A 3 23.10 5.76 -11.64
N TYR A 4 22.24 6.53 -12.29
CA TYR A 4 21.79 6.27 -13.65
C TYR A 4 22.63 7.09 -14.63
N ILE A 5 23.15 6.44 -15.66
CA ILE A 5 23.84 7.09 -16.78
C ILE A 5 22.97 6.87 -18.00
N VAL A 6 22.50 7.95 -18.60
CA VAL A 6 21.62 7.90 -19.77
C VAL A 6 22.34 8.54 -20.95
N GLN A 7 22.50 7.81 -22.04
CA GLN A 7 23.02 8.31 -23.30
C GLN A 7 21.88 8.31 -24.33
N GLY A 8 21.47 9.50 -24.73
CA GLY A 8 20.41 9.71 -25.72
C GLY A 8 20.93 9.72 -27.14
N GLY A 9 20.06 10.10 -28.10
CA GLY A 9 20.43 10.28 -29.52
C GLY A 9 20.23 9.05 -30.41
N HIS A 10 19.69 7.95 -29.84
CA HIS A 10 19.37 6.75 -30.61
C HIS A 10 17.86 6.47 -30.57
N PRO A 11 17.20 6.17 -31.72
CA PRO A 11 15.82 5.71 -31.70
C PRO A 11 15.75 4.32 -31.07
N LEU A 12 14.70 4.15 -30.22
CA LEU A 12 14.43 2.87 -29.55
C LEU A 12 13.33 2.12 -30.30
N PHE A 13 13.59 0.85 -30.60
CA PHE A 13 12.63 -0.07 -31.20
C PHE A 13 12.53 -1.31 -30.32
N GLY A 14 11.31 -1.78 -30.09
CA GLY A 14 11.07 -2.98 -29.30
C GLY A 14 9.73 -2.96 -28.57
N GLU A 15 9.45 -4.03 -27.87
CA GLU A 15 8.27 -4.18 -27.03
C GLU A 15 8.67 -4.11 -25.56
N VAL A 16 7.88 -3.37 -24.77
CA VAL A 16 8.04 -3.28 -23.32
C VAL A 16 6.80 -3.84 -22.65
N ARG A 17 6.98 -4.87 -21.83
CA ARG A 17 5.91 -5.38 -20.99
C ARG A 17 5.72 -4.43 -19.79
N ILE A 18 4.53 -3.85 -19.70
CA ILE A 18 4.19 -2.93 -18.62
C ILE A 18 3.88 -3.72 -17.34
N SER A 19 4.54 -3.35 -16.25
CA SER A 19 4.24 -3.87 -14.91
C SER A 19 2.98 -3.24 -14.33
N GLY A 20 2.45 -3.82 -13.27
CA GLY A 20 1.32 -3.25 -12.52
C GLY A 20 1.60 -1.83 -12.02
N ALA A 21 0.54 -1.03 -11.89
CA ALA A 21 0.64 0.36 -11.47
C ALA A 21 0.94 0.46 -9.97
N LYS A 22 1.93 1.26 -9.59
CA LYS A 22 2.28 1.54 -8.19
C LYS A 22 1.06 1.97 -7.37
N ASN A 23 0.35 3.00 -7.84
CA ASN A 23 -0.75 3.61 -7.09
C ASN A 23 -1.94 2.67 -6.92
N ALA A 24 -2.20 1.79 -7.87
CA ALA A 24 -3.19 0.74 -7.73
C ALA A 24 -2.75 -0.29 -6.68
N ALA A 25 -1.51 -0.77 -6.73
CA ALA A 25 -1.01 -1.75 -5.78
C ALA A 25 -1.05 -1.25 -4.33
N VAL A 26 -0.65 0.01 -4.07
CA VAL A 26 -0.65 0.57 -2.71
C VAL A 26 -2.04 0.81 -2.13
N ALA A 27 -3.10 0.83 -2.94
CA ALA A 27 -4.48 0.88 -2.49
C ALA A 27 -5.09 -0.54 -2.34
N ILE A 28 -4.83 -1.43 -3.30
CA ILE A 28 -5.39 -2.79 -3.33
C ILE A 28 -4.81 -3.67 -2.23
N ILE A 29 -3.52 -3.57 -1.92
CA ILE A 29 -2.86 -4.38 -0.90
C ILE A 29 -3.49 -4.16 0.49
N PRO A 30 -3.66 -2.92 1.00
CA PRO A 30 -4.42 -2.68 2.22
C PRO A 30 -5.87 -3.17 2.17
N ALA A 31 -6.54 -3.06 1.03
CA ALA A 31 -7.91 -3.52 0.87
C ALA A 31 -8.07 -5.04 1.07
N ALA A 32 -7.00 -5.83 0.94
CA ALA A 32 -7.02 -7.25 1.28
C ALA A 32 -7.41 -7.51 2.75
N LEU A 33 -7.15 -6.55 3.66
CA LEU A 33 -7.57 -6.64 5.06
C LEU A 33 -9.09 -6.68 5.25
N LEU A 34 -9.86 -6.13 4.29
CA LEU A 34 -11.33 -6.14 4.35
C LEU A 34 -11.92 -7.54 4.13
N VAL A 35 -11.13 -8.46 3.58
CA VAL A 35 -11.57 -9.83 3.27
C VAL A 35 -11.20 -10.76 4.42
N ASP A 36 -12.19 -11.42 4.99
CA ASP A 36 -11.97 -12.52 5.93
C ASP A 36 -11.67 -13.82 5.16
N GLY A 37 -10.45 -13.90 4.62
CA GLY A 37 -10.08 -14.96 3.71
C GLY A 37 -8.74 -14.76 3.07
N VAL A 38 -8.54 -15.46 1.96
CA VAL A 38 -7.33 -15.41 1.14
C VAL A 38 -7.59 -14.57 -0.10
N CYS A 39 -6.78 -13.54 -0.30
CA CYS A 39 -6.76 -12.72 -1.51
C CYS A 39 -5.56 -13.07 -2.37
N ARG A 40 -5.76 -13.27 -3.66
CA ARG A 40 -4.68 -13.35 -4.65
C ARG A 40 -4.65 -12.07 -5.46
N ILE A 41 -3.48 -11.41 -5.48
CA ILE A 41 -3.25 -10.19 -6.24
C ILE A 41 -2.16 -10.49 -7.27
N GLU A 42 -2.49 -10.27 -8.53
CA GLU A 42 -1.62 -10.55 -9.66
C GLU A 42 -1.02 -9.26 -10.22
N ASN A 43 0.13 -9.39 -10.89
CA ASN A 43 0.82 -8.30 -11.58
C ASN A 43 1.15 -7.10 -10.67
N ILE A 44 1.57 -7.36 -9.43
CA ILE A 44 2.06 -6.29 -8.54
C ILE A 44 3.47 -5.85 -8.97
N PRO A 45 3.77 -4.54 -8.94
CA PRO A 45 5.09 -4.04 -9.25
C PRO A 45 6.10 -4.35 -8.15
N GLN A 46 7.33 -4.70 -8.53
CA GLN A 46 8.42 -4.95 -7.58
C GLN A 46 9.08 -3.64 -7.15
N ILE A 47 8.47 -2.97 -6.21
CA ILE A 47 8.92 -1.68 -5.66
C ILE A 47 8.93 -1.71 -4.14
N SER A 48 9.74 -0.82 -3.54
CA SER A 48 9.91 -0.72 -2.09
C SER A 48 8.61 -0.49 -1.32
N ASP A 49 7.69 0.31 -1.88
CA ASP A 49 6.41 0.63 -1.24
C ASP A 49 5.53 -0.62 -1.10
N VAL A 50 5.48 -1.47 -2.14
CA VAL A 50 4.75 -2.75 -2.10
C VAL A 50 5.36 -3.67 -1.05
N THR A 51 6.68 -3.81 -1.04
CA THR A 51 7.37 -4.63 -0.04
C THR A 51 7.12 -4.14 1.38
N ALA A 52 7.10 -2.82 1.59
CA ALA A 52 6.83 -2.25 2.89
C ALA A 52 5.38 -2.49 3.34
N LEU A 53 4.40 -2.33 2.45
CA LEU A 53 2.99 -2.65 2.75
C LEU A 53 2.78 -4.11 3.11
N LEU A 54 3.34 -5.03 2.34
CA LEU A 54 3.25 -6.47 2.63
C LEU A 54 3.85 -6.79 4.00
N LYS A 55 4.98 -6.19 4.37
CA LYS A 55 5.56 -6.33 5.72
C LYS A 55 4.66 -5.77 6.82
N ILE A 56 3.94 -4.68 6.56
CA ILE A 56 2.96 -4.17 7.52
C ILE A 56 1.84 -5.21 7.71
N LEU A 57 1.31 -5.78 6.63
CA LEU A 57 0.27 -6.81 6.74
C LEU A 57 0.76 -8.04 7.51
N GLU A 58 2.00 -8.48 7.29
CA GLU A 58 2.61 -9.57 8.07
C GLU A 58 2.71 -9.22 9.57
N GLN A 59 3.07 -7.99 9.93
CA GLN A 59 3.09 -7.54 11.33
C GLN A 59 1.70 -7.50 11.96
N LEU A 60 0.66 -7.18 11.18
CA LEU A 60 -0.72 -7.23 11.64
C LEU A 60 -1.23 -8.67 11.84
N GLY A 61 -0.51 -9.67 11.35
CA GLY A 61 -0.84 -11.08 11.47
C GLY A 61 -1.28 -11.77 10.17
N ALA A 62 -1.28 -11.06 9.05
CA ALA A 62 -1.55 -11.68 7.76
C ALA A 62 -0.43 -12.64 7.34
N ASN A 63 -0.78 -13.73 6.66
CA ASN A 63 0.20 -14.61 6.04
C ASN A 63 0.36 -14.20 4.56
N VAL A 64 1.56 -13.75 4.20
CA VAL A 64 1.90 -13.27 2.86
C VAL A 64 2.78 -14.29 2.16
N ARG A 65 2.36 -14.74 0.99
CA ARG A 65 3.10 -15.72 0.19
C ARG A 65 3.25 -15.24 -1.25
N PHE A 66 4.46 -15.09 -1.72
CA PHE A 66 4.74 -14.85 -3.14
C PHE A 66 4.56 -16.16 -3.92
N LEU A 67 3.69 -16.14 -4.93
CA LEU A 67 3.49 -17.26 -5.86
C LEU A 67 4.54 -17.22 -6.98
N ASN A 68 4.92 -16.04 -7.38
CA ASN A 68 6.00 -15.74 -8.33
C ASN A 68 6.51 -14.31 -8.10
N ARG A 69 7.24 -13.75 -9.08
CA ARG A 69 7.81 -12.39 -8.96
C ARG A 69 6.77 -11.27 -8.86
N SER A 70 5.58 -11.46 -9.42
CA SER A 70 4.55 -10.42 -9.54
C SER A 70 3.22 -10.78 -8.92
N ASP A 71 3.05 -12.00 -8.42
CA ASP A 71 1.81 -12.45 -7.83
C ASP A 71 1.99 -12.81 -6.37
N VAL A 72 1.10 -12.33 -5.54
CA VAL A 72 1.11 -12.54 -4.09
C VAL A 72 -0.25 -13.06 -3.62
N GLU A 73 -0.20 -13.95 -2.64
CA GLU A 73 -1.35 -14.42 -1.90
C GLU A 73 -1.26 -13.87 -0.48
N ILE A 74 -2.35 -13.28 -0.01
CA ILE A 74 -2.45 -12.64 1.30
C ILE A 74 -3.63 -13.26 2.03
N ASP A 75 -3.35 -13.95 3.14
CA ASP A 75 -4.35 -14.55 4.00
C ASP A 75 -4.56 -13.66 5.23
N CYS A 76 -5.72 -13.04 5.33
CA CYS A 76 -6.09 -12.11 6.39
C CYS A 76 -7.05 -12.72 7.44
N ARG A 77 -7.22 -14.03 7.52
CA ARG A 77 -8.12 -14.68 8.48
C ARG A 77 -7.67 -14.52 9.93
N HIS A 78 -6.38 -14.35 10.17
CA HIS A 78 -5.79 -14.34 11.53
C HIS A 78 -5.05 -13.04 11.82
N ILE A 79 -5.73 -11.90 11.66
CA ILE A 79 -5.17 -10.60 12.04
C ILE A 79 -5.14 -10.53 13.57
N ALA A 80 -3.96 -10.28 14.13
CA ALA A 80 -3.69 -10.30 15.56
C ALA A 80 -3.72 -8.91 16.20
N THR A 81 -3.54 -7.84 15.41
CA THR A 81 -3.50 -6.46 15.91
C THR A 81 -3.96 -5.47 14.86
N THR A 82 -4.53 -4.36 15.30
CA THR A 82 -4.92 -3.20 14.49
C THR A 82 -3.93 -2.04 14.59
N GLN A 83 -2.78 -2.27 15.26
CA GLN A 83 -1.73 -1.27 15.49
C GLN A 83 -0.62 -1.40 14.46
N VAL A 84 -0.40 -0.35 13.68
CA VAL A 84 0.70 -0.26 12.71
C VAL A 84 1.90 0.43 13.35
N SER A 85 3.04 -0.25 13.40
CA SER A 85 4.25 0.27 14.03
C SER A 85 4.75 1.54 13.34
N GLN A 86 5.26 2.48 14.14
CA GLN A 86 5.83 3.74 13.66
C GLN A 86 6.96 3.51 12.65
N GLU A 87 7.81 2.53 12.90
CA GLU A 87 8.96 2.22 12.03
C GLU A 87 8.54 1.90 10.59
N LEU A 88 7.45 1.15 10.40
CA LEU A 88 6.96 0.80 9.07
C LEU A 88 6.06 1.88 8.47
N ALA A 89 5.20 2.51 9.28
CA ALA A 89 4.35 3.60 8.81
C ALA A 89 5.16 4.76 8.23
N HIS A 90 6.29 5.09 8.83
CA HIS A 90 7.18 6.15 8.35
C HIS A 90 7.89 5.83 7.01
N LYS A 91 8.00 4.57 6.61
CA LYS A 91 8.65 4.18 5.35
C LYS A 91 7.85 4.54 4.11
N ILE A 92 6.52 4.62 4.25
CA ILE A 92 5.63 4.83 3.11
C ILE A 92 4.50 5.79 3.45
N ARG A 93 4.18 6.68 2.50
CA ARG A 93 3.03 7.57 2.64
C ARG A 93 1.70 6.82 2.59
N ALA A 94 1.64 5.74 1.81
CA ALA A 94 0.44 4.95 1.62
C ALA A 94 -0.02 4.17 2.87
N SER A 95 0.73 4.21 3.98
CA SER A 95 0.32 3.56 5.25
C SER A 95 -1.04 4.04 5.78
N TYR A 96 -1.48 5.25 5.45
CA TYR A 96 -2.77 5.74 5.87
C TYR A 96 -3.98 5.05 5.20
N TYR A 97 -3.81 4.36 4.06
CA TYR A 97 -4.88 3.51 3.49
C TYR A 97 -5.28 2.38 4.44
N LEU A 98 -4.36 1.96 5.32
CA LEU A 98 -4.64 0.95 6.33
C LEU A 98 -5.71 1.40 7.33
N ILE A 99 -5.83 2.72 7.60
CA ILE A 99 -6.85 3.26 8.50
C ILE A 99 -8.24 2.85 8.04
N GLY A 100 -8.56 3.11 6.76
CA GLY A 100 -9.87 2.77 6.21
C GLY A 100 -10.14 1.26 6.22
N ALA A 101 -9.14 0.45 5.87
CA ALA A 101 -9.28 -1.00 5.85
C ALA A 101 -9.46 -1.58 7.27
N LEU A 102 -8.67 -1.12 8.24
CA LEU A 102 -8.77 -1.59 9.63
C LEU A 102 -10.07 -1.14 10.29
N LEU A 103 -10.46 0.14 10.13
CA LEU A 103 -11.73 0.64 10.64
C LEU A 103 -12.93 -0.09 10.04
N GLY A 104 -12.90 -0.32 8.72
CA GLY A 104 -14.00 -0.98 8.02
C GLY A 104 -14.23 -2.43 8.45
N ARG A 105 -13.19 -3.15 8.86
CA ARG A 105 -13.31 -4.55 9.28
C ARG A 105 -13.36 -4.74 10.80
N PHE A 106 -12.54 -3.99 11.55
CA PHE A 106 -12.32 -4.23 12.98
C PHE A 106 -12.93 -3.14 13.86
N GLY A 107 -13.41 -2.02 13.29
CA GLY A 107 -13.96 -0.90 14.03
C GLY A 107 -12.93 -0.04 14.77
N GLU A 108 -11.65 -0.40 14.67
CA GLU A 108 -10.54 0.33 15.30
C GLU A 108 -9.28 0.30 14.42
N ALA A 109 -8.47 1.34 14.52
CA ALA A 109 -7.17 1.40 13.84
C ALA A 109 -6.23 2.35 14.59
N GLU A 110 -5.00 1.91 14.81
CA GLU A 110 -3.93 2.76 15.32
C GLU A 110 -2.80 2.77 14.30
N VAL A 111 -2.67 3.87 13.57
CA VAL A 111 -1.64 4.02 12.52
C VAL A 111 -0.82 5.26 12.83
N SER A 112 0.47 5.07 13.04
CA SER A 112 1.40 6.18 13.24
C SER A 112 1.45 7.06 12.00
N MET A 113 1.72 8.36 12.21
CA MET A 113 1.81 9.33 11.10
C MET A 113 2.70 8.81 9.96
N PRO A 114 2.20 8.82 8.72
CA PRO A 114 2.94 8.31 7.58
C PRO A 114 4.19 9.14 7.31
N GLY A 115 5.23 8.47 6.86
CA GLY A 115 6.43 9.09 6.31
C GLY A 115 6.28 9.45 4.83
N GLY A 116 7.42 9.61 4.15
CA GLY A 116 7.50 9.88 2.72
C GLY A 116 7.82 11.33 2.39
N CYS A 117 7.65 11.74 1.12
CA CYS A 117 8.03 13.06 0.65
C CYS A 117 7.25 14.17 1.36
N ASN A 118 7.96 15.16 1.86
CA ASN A 118 7.38 16.37 2.43
C ASN A 118 6.99 17.34 1.29
N PHE A 119 5.72 17.37 0.94
CA PHE A 119 5.17 18.28 -0.06
C PHE A 119 4.64 19.56 0.59
N GLY A 120 5.50 20.30 1.32
CA GLY A 120 5.20 21.69 1.70
C GLY A 120 3.86 21.89 2.45
N GLY A 121 3.49 21.00 3.36
CA GLY A 121 2.33 21.19 4.25
C GLY A 121 0.98 20.65 3.74
N VAL A 122 0.92 20.00 2.59
CA VAL A 122 -0.28 19.24 2.17
C VAL A 122 -0.42 18.00 3.03
N ARG A 123 -1.44 17.96 3.86
CA ARG A 123 -1.65 16.90 4.86
C ARG A 123 -2.50 15.76 4.30
N PRO A 124 -2.24 14.49 4.70
CA PRO A 124 -3.11 13.34 4.37
C PRO A 124 -4.56 13.50 4.87
N ILE A 125 -4.77 14.36 5.84
CA ILE A 125 -6.06 14.76 6.42
C ILE A 125 -7.07 15.27 5.39
N CYS A 126 -6.63 15.77 4.22
CA CYS A 126 -7.55 16.12 3.12
C CYS A 126 -8.46 14.97 2.66
N LEU A 127 -8.02 13.73 2.76
CA LEU A 127 -8.85 12.56 2.40
C LEU A 127 -9.96 12.30 3.44
N LEU A 128 -9.69 12.56 4.71
CA LEU A 128 -10.69 12.44 5.78
C LEU A 128 -11.74 13.54 5.66
N TYR A 129 -11.35 14.78 5.34
CA TYR A 129 -12.29 15.88 5.12
C TYR A 129 -13.19 15.69 3.89
N THR A 130 -12.69 15.06 2.82
CA THR A 130 -13.51 14.80 1.62
C THR A 130 -14.50 13.65 1.82
N SER A 131 -14.18 12.67 2.65
CA SER A 131 -15.15 11.62 3.03
C SER A 131 -16.20 12.11 4.02
N ASP A 132 -15.82 12.97 4.96
CA ASP A 132 -16.72 13.59 5.93
C ASP A 132 -17.73 14.54 5.23
N ALA A 133 -17.27 15.33 4.26
CA ALA A 133 -18.13 16.20 3.46
C ALA A 133 -19.13 15.43 2.57
N ALA A 134 -18.90 14.15 2.27
CA ALA A 134 -19.85 13.31 1.53
C ALA A 134 -20.98 12.81 2.42
N ASP A 135 -20.75 12.61 3.71
CA ASP A 135 -21.75 12.19 4.69
C ASP A 135 -22.69 13.34 5.09
N ASP A 136 -22.21 14.60 5.08
CA ASP A 136 -23.00 15.79 5.34
C ASP A 136 -23.98 16.14 4.21
N MET A 137 -23.92 15.46 3.05
CA MET A 137 -24.76 15.70 1.88
C MET A 137 -25.93 14.69 1.76
N GLN A 138 -26.15 13.83 2.74
CA GLN A 138 -27.31 12.94 2.87
C GLN A 138 -28.28 13.45 3.96
#